data_9363c4d0a2c285c84b13425528a56901
#
_entry.id   9363c4d0a2c285c84b13425528a56901
#
_cell.length_a   1.000
_cell.length_b   1.000
_cell.length_c   1.000
_cell.angle_alpha   90.00
_cell.angle_beta   90.00
_cell.angle_gamma   90.00
#
_symmetry.space_group_name_H-M   'P 1'
#
loop_
_entity.id
_entity.type
_entity.pdbx_description
1 polymer ?
#
loop_
_entity_poly.entity_id
_entity_poly.type
_entity_poly.pdbx_seq_one_letter_code
_entity_poly.pdbx_strand_id
1 'polypeptide(L)'
;MTGRYESLKKTARRRPAAAWRLPVWLLLLVLVVAGGLAFFFNSDRFALRAIEIRGQHLLTAEMIATAARQTLAGRRWFFFRRDRYWFYSPTQLSAALGARFTRLAAVTPQISGWNTLQLQITERRTVALWCAKDSVPTENCFYLDETGLAFARAPHFSASPLITIVGADPPAVSSTPLLNSQPLPRARFHHLLNLKLALEEFFRSAPPLDNFAVQKITATADGDYKFYFTSPDQLSSGFEIIVAKTQTTAEISDRLKSVFTVPEFQAELTPAARLEYLDLRFGHKIFYRFRP
;
A
#
# COMPACT_ATOMS: atom_id res chain seq x y z
N MET A 1 -48.74 66.41 -65.88
CA MET A 1 -48.71 65.23 -65.07
C MET A 1 -47.60 65.41 -64.07
N THR A 2 -47.94 65.78 -62.85
CA THR A 2 -47.02 66.12 -61.77
C THR A 2 -46.98 64.96 -60.77
N GLY A 3 -45.89 64.21 -60.76
CA GLY A 3 -45.63 63.09 -59.83
C GLY A 3 -45.13 63.66 -58.49
N ARG A 4 -45.86 63.42 -57.44
CA ARG A 4 -45.57 63.84 -56.08
C ARG A 4 -44.70 62.72 -55.42
N TYR A 5 -43.44 62.99 -55.11
CA TYR A 5 -42.61 62.12 -54.32
C TYR A 5 -42.84 62.36 -52.84
N GLU A 6 -43.46 61.37 -52.16
CA GLU A 6 -43.54 61.33 -50.72
C GLU A 6 -42.28 60.80 -50.12
N SER A 7 -41.53 61.57 -49.41
CA SER A 7 -40.35 61.15 -48.63
C SER A 7 -40.77 60.45 -47.36
N LEU A 8 -40.61 59.16 -47.29
CA LEU A 8 -40.76 58.37 -46.07
C LEU A 8 -39.67 58.78 -45.05
N LYS A 9 -40.02 59.59 -44.10
CA LYS A 9 -39.17 59.86 -42.93
C LYS A 9 -39.01 58.55 -42.08
N LYS A 10 -37.89 57.90 -42.16
CA LYS A 10 -37.49 56.85 -41.23
C LYS A 10 -37.39 57.45 -39.81
N THR A 11 -38.41 57.24 -39.00
CA THR A 11 -38.34 57.52 -37.56
C THR A 11 -37.34 56.54 -36.88
N ALA A 12 -36.14 57.03 -36.65
CA ALA A 12 -35.15 56.32 -35.84
C ALA A 12 -35.72 56.20 -34.41
N ARG A 13 -36.22 55.04 -34.09
CA ARG A 13 -36.67 54.66 -32.74
C ARG A 13 -35.49 54.82 -31.78
N ARG A 14 -35.39 55.99 -31.13
CA ARG A 14 -34.43 56.21 -30.03
C ARG A 14 -34.77 55.20 -28.93
N ARG A 15 -33.94 54.17 -28.77
CA ARG A 15 -34.03 53.25 -27.64
C ARG A 15 -33.88 54.06 -26.37
N PRO A 16 -34.84 53.99 -25.42
CA PRO A 16 -34.76 54.81 -24.21
C PRO A 16 -33.51 54.43 -23.43
N ALA A 17 -32.70 55.42 -23.08
CA ALA A 17 -31.46 55.26 -22.31
C ALA A 17 -31.69 54.58 -20.93
N ALA A 18 -32.93 54.47 -20.49
CA ALA A 18 -33.33 53.73 -19.29
C ALA A 18 -33.23 52.22 -19.42
N ALA A 19 -33.30 51.64 -20.65
CA ALA A 19 -33.24 50.21 -20.86
C ALA A 19 -31.86 49.60 -20.54
N TRP A 20 -30.79 50.39 -20.53
CA TRP A 20 -29.43 49.95 -20.19
C TRP A 20 -29.08 50.08 -18.70
N ARG A 21 -29.86 50.87 -17.96
CA ARG A 21 -29.62 51.09 -16.52
C ARG A 21 -30.02 49.87 -15.69
N LEU A 22 -31.10 49.19 -16.02
CA LEU A 22 -31.54 47.98 -15.32
C LEU A 22 -30.52 46.83 -15.36
N PRO A 23 -29.97 46.45 -16.54
CA PRO A 23 -28.96 45.38 -16.57
C PRO A 23 -27.66 45.77 -15.88
N VAL A 24 -27.27 47.06 -15.85
CA VAL A 24 -26.07 47.54 -15.14
C VAL A 24 -26.28 47.45 -13.62
N TRP A 25 -27.42 47.82 -13.09
CA TRP A 25 -27.73 47.71 -11.66
C TRP A 25 -27.81 46.23 -11.21
N LEU A 26 -28.40 45.34 -12.04
CA LEU A 26 -28.39 43.89 -11.79
C LEU A 26 -26.99 43.34 -11.78
N LEU A 27 -26.13 43.72 -12.71
CA LEU A 27 -24.73 43.30 -12.74
C LEU A 27 -23.97 43.77 -11.49
N LEU A 28 -24.15 45.03 -11.08
CA LEU A 28 -23.55 45.55 -9.85
C LEU A 28 -24.06 44.82 -8.61
N LEU A 29 -25.35 44.54 -8.53
CA LEU A 29 -25.92 43.75 -7.43
C LEU A 29 -25.31 42.34 -7.38
N VAL A 30 -25.21 41.66 -8.52
CA VAL A 30 -24.57 40.33 -8.61
C VAL A 30 -23.10 40.37 -8.18
N LEU A 31 -22.34 41.38 -8.60
CA LEU A 31 -20.96 41.57 -8.19
C LEU A 31 -20.80 41.82 -6.67
N VAL A 32 -21.69 42.66 -6.09
CA VAL A 32 -21.69 42.92 -4.64
C VAL A 32 -22.06 41.67 -3.87
N VAL A 33 -23.07 40.92 -4.30
CA VAL A 33 -23.45 39.64 -3.65
C VAL A 33 -22.34 38.61 -3.79
N ALA A 34 -21.76 38.44 -5.00
CA ALA A 34 -20.69 37.52 -5.23
C ALA A 34 -19.43 37.88 -4.41
N GLY A 35 -19.08 39.17 -4.34
CA GLY A 35 -17.99 39.68 -3.51
C GLY A 35 -18.23 39.46 -2.02
N GLY A 36 -19.45 39.75 -1.55
CA GLY A 36 -19.85 39.49 -0.16
C GLY A 36 -19.80 38.00 0.21
N LEU A 37 -20.29 37.13 -0.66
CA LEU A 37 -20.19 35.68 -0.48
C LEU A 37 -18.73 35.20 -0.50
N ALA A 38 -17.93 35.70 -1.44
CA ALA A 38 -16.50 35.35 -1.50
C ALA A 38 -15.78 35.82 -0.23
N PHE A 39 -16.06 36.99 0.28
CA PHE A 39 -15.52 37.48 1.55
C PHE A 39 -15.98 36.63 2.74
N PHE A 40 -17.25 36.29 2.82
CA PHE A 40 -17.81 35.44 3.88
C PHE A 40 -17.14 34.05 3.90
N PHE A 41 -17.07 33.38 2.75
CA PHE A 41 -16.47 32.05 2.65
C PHE A 41 -14.96 32.05 2.86
N ASN A 42 -14.26 33.15 2.61
CA ASN A 42 -12.84 33.33 2.90
C ASN A 42 -12.56 33.82 4.33
N SER A 43 -13.58 34.05 5.14
CA SER A 43 -13.42 34.51 6.52
C SER A 43 -12.54 33.53 7.33
N ASP A 44 -11.68 34.07 8.18
CA ASP A 44 -10.78 33.30 9.05
C ASP A 44 -11.51 32.49 10.13
N ARG A 45 -12.79 32.73 10.32
CA ARG A 45 -13.65 31.92 11.22
C ARG A 45 -13.77 30.47 10.76
N PHE A 46 -13.72 30.23 9.45
CA PHE A 46 -13.88 28.91 8.85
C PHE A 46 -12.55 28.29 8.42
N ALA A 47 -11.42 28.82 8.90
CA ALA A 47 -10.10 28.27 8.66
C ALA A 47 -9.88 27.01 9.51
N LEU A 48 -9.42 25.94 8.90
CA LEU A 48 -8.96 24.73 9.58
C LEU A 48 -7.60 25.02 10.22
N ARG A 49 -7.60 25.42 11.50
CA ARG A 49 -6.41 25.85 12.23
C ARG A 49 -5.78 24.73 13.02
N ALA A 50 -6.59 23.91 13.69
CA ALA A 50 -6.14 22.78 14.47
C ALA A 50 -6.14 21.52 13.60
N ILE A 51 -5.04 20.76 13.63
CA ILE A 51 -4.94 19.43 13.01
C ILE A 51 -4.64 18.45 14.13
N GLU A 52 -5.60 17.59 14.41
CA GLU A 52 -5.45 16.49 15.35
C GLU A 52 -5.18 15.20 14.59
N ILE A 53 -4.21 14.43 15.05
CA ILE A 53 -3.82 13.19 14.42
C ILE A 53 -4.00 12.05 15.41
N ARG A 54 -4.65 10.97 14.96
CA ARG A 54 -4.91 9.77 15.77
C ARG A 54 -4.55 8.51 15.00
N GLY A 55 -4.02 7.50 15.72
CA GLY A 55 -3.68 6.20 15.15
C GLY A 55 -2.28 6.09 14.55
N GLN A 56 -1.41 7.10 14.75
CA GLN A 56 0.00 7.03 14.38
C GLN A 56 0.78 6.22 15.43
N HIS A 57 1.80 5.48 14.98
CA HIS A 57 2.70 4.70 15.83
C HIS A 57 4.17 5.00 15.55
N LEU A 58 4.59 4.94 14.31
CA LEU A 58 5.97 5.14 13.89
C LEU A 58 6.22 6.53 13.31
N LEU A 59 5.19 7.13 12.69
CA LEU A 59 5.27 8.47 12.15
C LEU A 59 4.93 9.49 13.25
N THR A 60 5.67 10.59 13.32
CA THR A 60 5.37 11.66 14.27
C THR A 60 4.17 12.49 13.82
N ALA A 61 3.29 12.83 14.77
CA ALA A 61 2.12 13.66 14.49
C ALA A 61 2.51 15.00 13.81
N GLU A 62 3.64 15.57 14.20
CA GLU A 62 4.12 16.85 13.66
C GLU A 62 4.49 16.76 12.17
N MET A 63 5.14 15.67 11.75
CA MET A 63 5.49 15.45 10.33
C MET A 63 4.23 15.40 9.46
N ILE A 64 3.21 14.67 9.93
CA ILE A 64 1.95 14.50 9.22
C ILE A 64 1.17 15.82 9.22
N ALA A 65 1.10 16.53 10.36
CA ALA A 65 0.43 17.82 10.45
C ALA A 65 1.08 18.87 9.52
N THR A 66 2.40 18.89 9.45
CA THR A 66 3.13 19.80 8.56
C THR A 66 2.83 19.49 7.09
N ALA A 67 2.84 18.21 6.70
CA ALA A 67 2.48 17.80 5.36
C ALA A 67 1.02 18.13 5.01
N ALA A 68 0.10 17.92 5.96
CA ALA A 68 -1.31 18.27 5.79
C ALA A 68 -1.49 19.78 5.61
N ARG A 69 -0.83 20.62 6.42
CA ARG A 69 -0.83 22.09 6.27
C ARG A 69 -0.31 22.51 4.89
N GLN A 70 0.80 21.91 4.44
CA GLN A 70 1.35 22.18 3.10
C GLN A 70 0.38 21.81 1.98
N THR A 71 -0.33 20.69 2.11
CA THR A 71 -1.33 20.25 1.12
C THR A 71 -2.57 21.16 1.12
N LEU A 72 -2.97 21.64 2.30
CA LEU A 72 -4.09 22.59 2.45
C LEU A 72 -3.69 24.02 2.08
N ALA A 73 -2.41 24.34 2.04
CA ALA A 73 -1.93 25.62 1.59
C ALA A 73 -2.23 25.79 0.10
N GLY A 74 -2.75 26.96 -0.29
CA GLY A 74 -3.06 27.28 -1.67
C GLY A 74 -4.50 27.75 -1.88
N ARG A 75 -4.81 28.04 -3.13
CA ARG A 75 -6.13 28.55 -3.54
C ARG A 75 -6.80 27.58 -4.51
N ARG A 76 -8.11 27.50 -4.43
CA ARG A 76 -8.97 26.84 -5.41
C ARG A 76 -9.70 27.93 -6.21
N TRP A 77 -9.71 27.82 -7.55
CA TRP A 77 -10.36 28.79 -8.44
C TRP A 77 -9.91 30.24 -8.21
N PHE A 78 -8.60 30.48 -7.97
CA PHE A 78 -7.97 31.79 -7.76
C PHE A 78 -8.43 32.55 -6.51
N PHE A 79 -9.66 32.44 -6.06
CA PHE A 79 -10.27 33.26 -5.00
C PHE A 79 -10.42 32.52 -3.67
N PHE A 80 -10.67 31.21 -3.66
CA PHE A 80 -11.01 30.46 -2.46
C PHE A 80 -9.78 29.71 -1.91
N ARG A 81 -9.54 29.87 -0.63
CA ARG A 81 -8.46 29.16 0.08
C ARG A 81 -8.86 27.71 0.35
N ARG A 82 -7.95 26.75 0.16
CA ARG A 82 -8.19 25.31 0.39
C ARG A 82 -8.28 24.95 1.87
N ASP A 83 -7.73 25.78 2.75
CA ASP A 83 -7.74 25.60 4.20
C ASP A 83 -9.09 25.98 4.85
N ARG A 84 -10.13 26.23 4.05
CA ARG A 84 -11.46 26.56 4.55
C ARG A 84 -12.35 25.32 4.61
N TYR A 85 -13.23 25.28 5.62
CA TYR A 85 -14.22 24.20 5.84
C TYR A 85 -14.94 23.76 4.55
N TRP A 86 -15.35 24.72 3.73
CA TRP A 86 -16.14 24.47 2.51
C TRP A 86 -15.34 24.03 1.29
N PHE A 87 -14.03 24.33 1.26
CA PHE A 87 -13.20 24.13 0.07
C PHE A 87 -12.11 23.09 0.23
N TYR A 88 -11.94 22.49 1.42
CA TYR A 88 -11.03 21.39 1.57
C TYR A 88 -11.57 20.13 0.89
N SER A 89 -10.68 19.32 0.34
CA SER A 89 -11.04 18.06 -0.29
C SER A 89 -10.42 16.91 0.51
N PRO A 90 -11.24 16.08 1.19
CA PRO A 90 -10.74 14.96 1.96
C PRO A 90 -10.00 13.94 1.09
N THR A 91 -10.49 13.68 -0.14
CA THR A 91 -9.87 12.74 -1.08
C THR A 91 -8.52 13.23 -1.59
N GLN A 92 -8.38 14.52 -1.91
CA GLN A 92 -7.10 15.09 -2.31
C GLN A 92 -6.09 15.09 -1.16
N LEU A 93 -6.54 15.39 0.06
CA LEU A 93 -5.68 15.39 1.24
C LEU A 93 -5.19 13.97 1.56
N SER A 94 -6.09 12.98 1.58
CA SER A 94 -5.71 11.57 1.83
C SER A 94 -4.77 11.04 0.75
N ALA A 95 -5.03 11.33 -0.53
CA ALA A 95 -4.15 10.93 -1.63
C ALA A 95 -2.76 11.58 -1.54
N ALA A 96 -2.70 12.88 -1.23
CA ALA A 96 -1.42 13.59 -1.09
C ALA A 96 -0.58 13.09 0.09
N LEU A 97 -1.23 12.82 1.23
CA LEU A 97 -0.56 12.25 2.40
C LEU A 97 -0.11 10.81 2.14
N GLY A 98 -0.94 9.98 1.50
CA GLY A 98 -0.58 8.61 1.13
C GLY A 98 0.56 8.54 0.12
N ALA A 99 0.62 9.46 -0.85
CA ALA A 99 1.73 9.55 -1.79
C ALA A 99 3.06 9.99 -1.12
N ARG A 100 2.97 10.86 -0.12
CA ARG A 100 4.15 11.37 0.60
C ARG A 100 4.67 10.38 1.66
N PHE A 101 3.77 9.67 2.33
CA PHE A 101 4.09 8.72 3.39
C PHE A 101 3.64 7.31 2.99
N THR A 102 4.51 6.56 2.35
CA THR A 102 4.24 5.20 1.87
C THR A 102 3.90 4.22 3.01
N ARG A 103 4.27 4.55 4.26
CA ARG A 103 3.88 3.81 5.47
C ARG A 103 2.41 3.94 5.84
N LEU A 104 1.68 4.89 5.28
CA LEU A 104 0.25 5.04 5.53
C LEU A 104 -0.55 4.04 4.69
N ALA A 105 -1.34 3.22 5.34
CA ALA A 105 -2.31 2.33 4.69
C ALA A 105 -3.59 3.10 4.35
N ALA A 106 -4.05 3.93 5.27
CA ALA A 106 -5.24 4.76 5.08
C ALA A 106 -5.13 6.08 5.87
N VAL A 107 -5.72 7.11 5.31
CA VAL A 107 -5.92 8.41 5.95
C VAL A 107 -7.36 8.81 5.75
N THR A 108 -8.08 8.98 6.85
CA THR A 108 -9.48 9.40 6.85
C THR A 108 -9.59 10.78 7.50
N PRO A 109 -9.67 11.87 6.68
CA PRO A 109 -9.87 13.21 7.21
C PRO A 109 -11.31 13.40 7.64
N GLN A 110 -11.50 13.93 8.83
CA GLN A 110 -12.82 14.28 9.38
C GLN A 110 -12.74 15.68 9.99
N ILE A 111 -13.82 16.45 9.89
CA ILE A 111 -13.90 17.74 10.56
C ILE A 111 -14.57 17.53 11.92
N SER A 112 -13.89 17.99 12.97
CA SER A 112 -14.39 18.01 14.33
C SER A 112 -14.62 19.48 14.73
N GLY A 113 -15.89 19.88 14.86
CA GLY A 113 -16.24 21.28 15.13
C GLY A 113 -16.06 22.20 13.91
N TRP A 114 -15.76 23.49 14.14
CA TRP A 114 -15.74 24.51 13.09
C TRP A 114 -14.36 24.76 12.47
N ASN A 115 -13.27 24.39 13.15
CA ASN A 115 -11.91 24.76 12.77
C ASN A 115 -10.87 23.66 13.01
N THR A 116 -11.29 22.46 13.40
CA THR A 116 -10.41 21.35 13.71
C THR A 116 -10.55 20.26 12.66
N LEU A 117 -9.43 19.92 12.02
CA LEU A 117 -9.32 18.78 11.11
C LEU A 117 -8.71 17.60 11.88
N GLN A 118 -9.49 16.56 12.08
CA GLN A 118 -9.04 15.31 12.67
C GLN A 118 -8.62 14.35 11.55
N LEU A 119 -7.39 13.85 11.60
CA LEU A 119 -6.87 12.85 10.68
C LEU A 119 -6.78 11.51 11.41
N GLN A 120 -7.68 10.59 11.06
CA GLN A 120 -7.57 9.20 11.51
C GLN A 120 -6.62 8.48 10.57
N ILE A 121 -5.52 7.93 11.13
CA ILE A 121 -4.44 7.31 10.38
C ILE A 121 -4.36 5.83 10.70
N THR A 122 -4.14 5.04 9.67
CA THR A 122 -3.78 3.63 9.79
C THR A 122 -2.42 3.43 9.14
N GLU A 123 -1.43 3.02 9.92
CA GLU A 123 -0.11 2.66 9.39
C GLU A 123 -0.10 1.21 8.89
N ARG A 124 0.73 0.93 7.86
CA ARG A 124 0.91 -0.42 7.31
C ARG A 124 1.64 -1.30 8.30
N ARG A 125 1.11 -2.51 8.52
CA ARG A 125 1.79 -3.55 9.30
C ARG A 125 2.76 -4.29 8.39
N THR A 126 3.95 -4.53 8.89
CA THR A 126 4.94 -5.36 8.22
C THR A 126 4.63 -6.83 8.43
N VAL A 127 4.53 -7.59 7.33
CA VAL A 127 4.26 -9.04 7.35
C VAL A 127 5.47 -9.83 6.90
N ALA A 128 6.22 -9.31 5.93
CA ALA A 128 7.39 -9.98 5.36
C ALA A 128 8.42 -8.95 4.88
N LEU A 129 9.61 -9.45 4.56
CA LEU A 129 10.63 -8.73 3.80
C LEU A 129 10.68 -9.27 2.37
N TRP A 130 10.87 -8.37 1.42
CA TRP A 130 11.25 -8.70 0.05
C TRP A 130 12.69 -8.29 -0.18
N CYS A 131 13.53 -9.23 -0.63
CA CYS A 131 14.92 -8.97 -1.00
C CYS A 131 15.17 -9.40 -2.45
N ALA A 132 15.95 -8.63 -3.19
CA ALA A 132 16.43 -9.05 -4.51
C ALA A 132 17.45 -10.21 -4.35
N LYS A 133 17.55 -11.08 -5.38
CA LYS A 133 18.34 -12.32 -5.33
C LYS A 133 19.80 -12.14 -4.95
N ASP A 134 20.41 -11.06 -5.40
CA ASP A 134 21.84 -10.81 -5.24
C ASP A 134 22.20 -9.86 -4.08
N SER A 135 21.19 -9.49 -3.27
CA SER A 135 21.42 -8.63 -2.11
C SER A 135 22.02 -9.44 -0.96
N VAL A 136 23.34 -9.61 -0.98
CA VAL A 136 24.10 -10.07 0.18
C VAL A 136 25.11 -8.97 0.52
N PRO A 137 24.99 -8.38 1.70
CA PRO A 137 23.96 -8.50 2.73
C PRO A 137 22.84 -7.44 2.54
N THR A 138 21.60 -7.82 2.70
CA THR A 138 20.32 -7.10 2.93
C THR A 138 20.15 -5.60 2.55
N GLU A 139 21.03 -5.02 1.74
CA GLU A 139 21.00 -3.58 1.42
C GLU A 139 19.81 -3.15 0.55
N ASN A 140 19.16 -4.10 -0.14
CA ASN A 140 18.04 -3.86 -1.03
C ASN A 140 16.79 -4.66 -0.62
N CYS A 141 16.50 -4.72 0.67
CA CYS A 141 15.28 -5.32 1.17
C CYS A 141 14.21 -4.25 1.44
N PHE A 142 12.95 -4.65 1.28
CA PHE A 142 11.79 -3.81 1.49
C PHE A 142 10.80 -4.50 2.42
N TYR A 143 10.14 -3.73 3.27
CA TYR A 143 9.02 -4.19 4.06
C TYR A 143 7.79 -4.38 3.17
N LEU A 144 7.16 -5.56 3.27
CA LEU A 144 5.88 -5.86 2.65
C LEU A 144 4.76 -5.78 3.67
N ASP A 145 3.63 -5.20 3.26
CA ASP A 145 2.39 -5.22 4.01
C ASP A 145 1.55 -6.48 3.73
N GLU A 146 0.37 -6.56 4.34
CA GLU A 146 -0.58 -7.67 4.17
C GLU A 146 -1.03 -7.88 2.71
N THR A 147 -0.91 -6.89 1.85
CA THR A 147 -1.25 -6.98 0.42
C THR A 147 -0.07 -7.36 -0.47
N GLY A 148 1.13 -7.46 0.11
CA GLY A 148 2.38 -7.67 -0.62
C GLY A 148 2.94 -6.39 -1.24
N LEU A 149 2.49 -5.21 -0.79
CA LEU A 149 3.02 -3.92 -1.23
C LEU A 149 4.33 -3.61 -0.51
N ALA A 150 5.36 -3.28 -1.26
CA ALA A 150 6.65 -2.80 -0.75
C ALA A 150 6.52 -1.32 -0.37
N PHE A 151 6.45 -1.01 0.92
CA PHE A 151 6.11 0.34 1.39
C PHE A 151 7.26 1.11 2.06
N ALA A 152 8.32 0.43 2.49
CA ALA A 152 9.51 1.08 3.05
C ALA A 152 10.75 0.22 2.87
N ARG A 153 11.93 0.84 2.81
CA ARG A 153 13.20 0.12 2.86
C ARG A 153 13.40 -0.48 4.24
N ALA A 154 13.88 -1.71 4.29
CA ALA A 154 14.26 -2.36 5.52
C ALA A 154 15.71 -2.00 5.87
N PRO A 155 16.03 -1.79 7.16
CA PRO A 155 17.41 -1.71 7.60
C PRO A 155 18.10 -3.06 7.48
N HIS A 156 19.41 -3.07 7.65
CA HIS A 156 20.17 -4.32 7.73
C HIS A 156 19.82 -5.07 9.04
N PHE A 157 19.44 -6.33 8.90
CA PHE A 157 19.21 -7.22 10.04
C PHE A 157 20.28 -8.33 10.06
N SER A 158 20.91 -8.52 11.19
CA SER A 158 21.80 -9.69 11.40
C SER A 158 20.97 -10.99 11.48
N ALA A 159 19.79 -10.91 12.10
CA ALA A 159 18.76 -11.94 12.11
C ALA A 159 17.40 -11.24 12.01
N SER A 160 16.62 -11.55 10.98
CA SER A 160 15.31 -10.93 10.81
C SER A 160 14.25 -11.72 11.59
N PRO A 161 13.44 -11.08 12.42
CA PRO A 161 12.27 -11.71 13.03
C PRO A 161 11.13 -11.91 12.03
N LEU A 162 11.28 -11.38 10.82
CA LEU A 162 10.29 -11.44 9.74
C LEU A 162 10.74 -12.43 8.68
N ILE A 163 9.77 -13.12 8.10
CA ILE A 163 10.02 -13.97 6.95
C ILE A 163 10.60 -13.15 5.79
N THR A 164 11.63 -13.67 5.16
CA THR A 164 12.27 -13.05 4.01
C THR A 164 11.89 -13.78 2.72
N ILE A 165 11.31 -13.08 1.77
CA ILE A 165 11.01 -13.59 0.43
C ILE A 165 12.07 -13.07 -0.52
N VAL A 166 12.81 -13.99 -1.14
CA VAL A 166 13.87 -13.67 -2.11
C VAL A 166 13.33 -13.92 -3.52
N GLY A 167 13.27 -12.88 -4.32
CA GLY A 167 12.84 -13.00 -5.71
C GLY A 167 13.93 -13.61 -6.60
N ALA A 168 13.54 -14.41 -7.60
CA ALA A 168 14.47 -14.98 -8.58
C ALA A 168 15.07 -13.88 -9.48
N ASP A 169 14.27 -12.88 -9.84
CA ASP A 169 14.68 -11.66 -10.52
C ASP A 169 13.83 -10.50 -10.02
N PRO A 170 14.36 -9.27 -9.88
CA PRO A 170 13.50 -8.11 -9.95
C PRO A 170 12.77 -8.22 -11.31
N PRO A 171 11.49 -7.87 -11.40
CA PRO A 171 10.83 -7.83 -12.69
C PRO A 171 11.76 -7.07 -13.64
N ALA A 172 12.09 -7.69 -14.76
CA ALA A 172 13.13 -7.24 -15.72
C ALA A 172 12.89 -5.84 -16.30
N VAL A 173 12.01 -5.09 -15.71
CA VAL A 173 11.69 -3.73 -16.03
C VAL A 173 11.87 -2.95 -14.74
N SER A 174 13.02 -2.38 -14.60
CA SER A 174 12.92 -1.00 -14.21
C SER A 174 14.01 -0.50 -13.29
N SER A 175 14.60 0.45 -13.75
CA SER A 175 14.89 1.78 -13.17
C SER A 175 13.80 2.36 -12.22
N THR A 176 12.62 1.72 -12.04
CA THR A 176 11.60 2.15 -11.07
C THR A 176 11.88 1.58 -9.70
N PRO A 177 11.92 2.45 -8.67
CA PRO A 177 12.11 1.97 -7.31
C PRO A 177 11.00 1.00 -6.93
N LEU A 178 11.36 -0.15 -6.33
CA LEU A 178 10.40 -1.15 -5.80
C LEU A 178 9.46 -0.57 -4.75
N LEU A 179 9.80 0.58 -4.21
CA LEU A 179 8.99 1.29 -3.24
C LEU A 179 7.63 1.66 -3.85
N ASN A 180 6.57 1.36 -3.14
CA ASN A 180 5.18 1.55 -3.54
C ASN A 180 4.74 0.65 -4.73
N SER A 181 5.41 -0.49 -4.91
CA SER A 181 5.05 -1.50 -5.91
C SER A 181 4.79 -2.86 -5.27
N GLN A 182 4.18 -3.76 -6.01
CA GLN A 182 3.99 -5.17 -5.59
C GLN A 182 5.01 -6.03 -6.33
N PRO A 183 6.08 -6.49 -5.68
CA PRO A 183 7.10 -7.32 -6.30
C PRO A 183 6.56 -8.71 -6.72
N LEU A 184 5.48 -9.15 -6.06
CA LEU A 184 4.73 -10.35 -6.42
C LEU A 184 3.26 -10.00 -6.66
N PRO A 185 2.56 -10.67 -7.60
CA PRO A 185 1.12 -10.60 -7.68
C PRO A 185 0.48 -10.96 -6.33
N ARG A 186 -0.53 -10.20 -5.91
CA ARG A 186 -1.19 -10.36 -4.60
C ARG A 186 -1.62 -11.81 -4.33
N ALA A 187 -2.23 -12.47 -5.31
CA ALA A 187 -2.67 -13.86 -5.18
C ALA A 187 -1.49 -14.80 -4.86
N ARG A 188 -0.34 -14.59 -5.52
CA ARG A 188 0.87 -15.39 -5.28
C ARG A 188 1.46 -15.12 -3.91
N PHE A 189 1.50 -13.87 -3.48
CA PHE A 189 1.96 -13.51 -2.15
C PHE A 189 1.14 -14.17 -1.05
N HIS A 190 -0.19 -14.08 -1.13
CA HIS A 190 -1.08 -14.76 -0.18
C HIS A 190 -0.94 -16.28 -0.23
N HIS A 191 -0.76 -16.86 -1.42
CA HIS A 191 -0.51 -18.30 -1.56
C HIS A 191 0.77 -18.73 -0.80
N LEU A 192 1.86 -17.98 -0.94
CA LEU A 192 3.12 -18.25 -0.20
C LEU A 192 2.94 -18.16 1.31
N LEU A 193 2.20 -17.16 1.80
CA LEU A 193 1.92 -17.02 3.22
C LEU A 193 1.05 -18.17 3.75
N ASN A 194 0.04 -18.60 2.99
CA ASN A 194 -0.79 -19.73 3.36
C ASN A 194 0.00 -21.04 3.36
N LEU A 195 0.86 -21.26 2.38
CA LEU A 195 1.78 -22.41 2.38
C LEU A 195 2.71 -22.40 3.59
N LYS A 196 3.30 -21.25 3.90
CA LYS A 196 4.12 -21.08 5.11
C LYS A 196 3.37 -21.52 6.36
N LEU A 197 2.15 -20.99 6.55
CA LEU A 197 1.35 -21.30 7.73
C LEU A 197 1.02 -22.80 7.82
N ALA A 198 0.64 -23.42 6.70
CA ALA A 198 0.31 -24.85 6.65
C ALA A 198 1.55 -25.73 6.94
N LEU A 199 2.70 -25.36 6.40
CA LEU A 199 3.95 -26.07 6.66
C LEU A 199 4.33 -25.96 8.14
N GLU A 200 4.30 -24.78 8.72
CA GLU A 200 4.63 -24.56 10.14
C GLU A 200 3.65 -25.28 11.07
N GLU A 201 2.35 -25.30 10.73
CA GLU A 201 1.36 -26.03 11.51
C GLU A 201 1.59 -27.53 11.47
N PHE A 202 1.94 -28.09 10.29
CA PHE A 202 2.29 -29.49 10.15
C PHE A 202 3.50 -29.84 11.02
N PHE A 203 4.59 -29.08 10.92
CA PHE A 203 5.82 -29.38 11.67
C PHE A 203 5.67 -29.16 13.17
N ARG A 204 4.83 -28.23 13.63
CA ARG A 204 4.53 -28.05 15.05
C ARG A 204 4.00 -29.34 15.70
N SER A 205 3.36 -30.22 14.93
CA SER A 205 2.86 -31.50 15.39
C SER A 205 3.76 -32.69 15.09
N ALA A 206 4.98 -32.45 14.58
CA ALA A 206 5.89 -33.50 14.09
C ALA A 206 7.28 -33.42 14.78
N PRO A 207 7.43 -33.88 16.05
CA PRO A 207 8.74 -33.95 16.68
C PRO A 207 9.73 -34.86 15.87
N PRO A 208 11.00 -34.53 15.81
CA PRO A 208 11.73 -33.47 16.51
C PRO A 208 11.80 -32.12 15.76
N LEU A 209 10.92 -31.87 14.81
CA LEU A 209 10.92 -30.68 13.96
C LEU A 209 9.95 -29.58 14.43
N ASP A 210 9.35 -29.73 15.60
CA ASP A 210 8.33 -28.86 16.17
C ASP A 210 8.81 -27.42 16.48
N ASN A 211 10.12 -27.23 16.71
CA ASN A 211 10.71 -25.91 16.95
C ASN A 211 11.21 -25.19 15.69
N PHE A 212 10.97 -25.76 14.51
CA PHE A 212 11.42 -25.16 13.25
C PHE A 212 10.35 -24.24 12.66
N ALA A 213 10.77 -23.06 12.20
CA ALA A 213 9.92 -22.08 11.54
C ALA A 213 10.53 -21.64 10.19
N VAL A 214 9.70 -21.22 9.28
CA VAL A 214 10.11 -20.70 7.97
C VAL A 214 10.71 -19.30 8.15
N GLN A 215 12.00 -19.16 7.86
CA GLN A 215 12.70 -17.87 7.89
C GLN A 215 12.86 -17.25 6.50
N LYS A 216 12.96 -18.07 5.47
CA LYS A 216 13.19 -17.60 4.12
C LYS A 216 12.42 -18.42 3.10
N ILE A 217 11.88 -17.75 2.10
CA ILE A 217 11.30 -18.36 0.89
C ILE A 217 12.09 -17.85 -0.31
N THR A 218 12.57 -18.75 -1.17
CA THR A 218 13.29 -18.37 -2.39
C THR A 218 12.58 -18.96 -3.60
N ALA A 219 12.36 -18.16 -4.63
CA ALA A 219 11.93 -18.66 -5.92
C ALA A 219 13.12 -19.32 -6.63
N THR A 220 12.91 -20.53 -7.19
CA THR A 220 13.90 -21.20 -8.05
C THR A 220 13.86 -20.63 -9.47
N ALA A 221 14.83 -20.98 -10.31
CA ALA A 221 14.86 -20.57 -11.71
C ALA A 221 13.62 -21.06 -12.48
N ASP A 222 13.05 -22.21 -12.12
CA ASP A 222 11.83 -22.78 -12.72
C ASP A 222 10.55 -22.13 -12.20
N GLY A 223 10.67 -21.19 -11.25
CA GLY A 223 9.57 -20.49 -10.61
C GLY A 223 8.92 -21.25 -9.46
N ASP A 224 9.46 -22.40 -9.06
CA ASP A 224 9.08 -23.13 -7.87
C ASP A 224 9.62 -22.44 -6.60
N TYR A 225 9.24 -22.94 -5.43
CA TYR A 225 9.60 -22.29 -4.17
C TYR A 225 10.37 -23.23 -3.24
N LYS A 226 11.40 -22.68 -2.60
CA LYS A 226 12.13 -23.30 -1.50
C LYS A 226 11.80 -22.58 -0.21
N PHE A 227 11.31 -23.33 0.76
CA PHE A 227 11.05 -22.85 2.11
C PHE A 227 12.22 -23.32 3.02
N TYR A 228 12.93 -22.36 3.58
CA TYR A 228 14.04 -22.63 4.49
C TYR A 228 13.55 -22.56 5.92
N PHE A 229 13.66 -23.69 6.61
CA PHE A 229 13.31 -23.83 8.02
C PHE A 229 14.55 -23.71 8.88
N THR A 230 14.46 -22.96 9.95
CA THR A 230 15.51 -22.85 10.96
C THR A 230 14.89 -22.93 12.35
N SER A 231 15.65 -23.44 13.32
CA SER A 231 15.28 -23.40 14.74
C SER A 231 16.02 -22.25 15.43
N PRO A 232 15.40 -21.55 16.41
CA PRO A 232 16.08 -20.56 17.23
C PRO A 232 17.33 -21.09 17.92
N ASP A 233 17.29 -22.37 18.32
CA ASP A 233 18.37 -23.04 19.06
C ASP A 233 19.50 -23.54 18.15
N GLN A 234 19.25 -23.64 16.84
CA GLN A 234 20.17 -24.21 15.86
C GLN A 234 20.20 -23.41 14.58
N LEU A 235 20.64 -22.15 14.64
CA LEU A 235 20.73 -21.23 13.49
C LEU A 235 21.59 -21.78 12.31
N SER A 236 22.48 -22.74 12.56
CA SER A 236 23.35 -23.36 11.56
C SER A 236 22.77 -24.63 10.93
N SER A 237 21.71 -25.23 11.47
CA SER A 237 21.15 -26.50 11.04
C SER A 237 19.67 -26.37 10.66
N GLY A 238 19.42 -25.78 9.50
CA GLY A 238 18.08 -25.75 8.90
C GLY A 238 17.92 -26.80 7.81
N PHE A 239 16.69 -26.97 7.34
CA PHE A 239 16.35 -27.80 6.19
C PHE A 239 15.48 -27.04 5.18
N GLU A 240 15.41 -27.58 3.96
CA GLU A 240 14.67 -26.99 2.86
C GLU A 240 13.44 -27.85 2.50
N ILE A 241 12.31 -27.21 2.23
CA ILE A 241 11.17 -27.84 1.57
C ILE A 241 10.98 -27.19 0.20
N ILE A 242 10.98 -28.05 -0.84
CA ILE A 242 10.83 -27.61 -2.22
C ILE A 242 9.44 -27.99 -2.70
N VAL A 243 8.68 -26.99 -3.17
CA VAL A 243 7.32 -27.16 -3.66
C VAL A 243 7.16 -26.55 -5.05
N ALA A 244 6.29 -27.14 -5.88
CA ALA A 244 5.98 -26.56 -7.18
C ALA A 244 5.06 -25.34 -7.04
N LYS A 245 5.23 -24.36 -7.92
CA LYS A 245 4.45 -23.11 -7.96
C LYS A 245 2.93 -23.31 -8.12
N THR A 246 2.51 -24.49 -8.61
CA THR A 246 1.12 -24.84 -8.88
C THR A 246 0.47 -25.67 -7.80
N GLN A 247 1.25 -26.17 -6.82
CA GLN A 247 0.74 -27.05 -5.78
C GLN A 247 -0.14 -26.27 -4.78
N THR A 248 -1.23 -26.90 -4.40
CA THR A 248 -2.14 -26.39 -3.37
C THR A 248 -1.66 -26.77 -1.98
N THR A 249 -2.12 -26.04 -0.97
CA THR A 249 -1.86 -26.35 0.44
C THR A 249 -2.29 -27.76 0.82
N ALA A 250 -3.45 -28.23 0.31
CA ALA A 250 -3.96 -29.57 0.58
C ALA A 250 -3.02 -30.65 0.02
N GLU A 251 -2.61 -30.52 -1.26
CA GLU A 251 -1.68 -31.48 -1.88
C GLU A 251 -0.36 -31.57 -1.14
N ILE A 252 0.18 -30.46 -0.67
CA ILE A 252 1.43 -30.42 0.10
C ILE A 252 1.24 -31.10 1.46
N SER A 253 0.12 -30.81 2.16
CA SER A 253 -0.19 -31.45 3.44
C SER A 253 -0.33 -32.96 3.31
N ASP A 254 -1.02 -33.45 2.27
CA ASP A 254 -1.20 -34.89 2.05
C ASP A 254 0.13 -35.57 1.72
N ARG A 255 0.99 -34.93 0.96
CA ARG A 255 2.34 -35.44 0.66
C ARG A 255 3.22 -35.47 1.91
N LEU A 256 3.19 -34.45 2.73
CA LEU A 256 3.90 -34.45 4.01
C LEU A 256 3.42 -35.62 4.90
N LYS A 257 2.10 -35.80 5.05
CA LYS A 257 1.56 -36.92 5.80
C LYS A 257 2.08 -38.25 5.25
N SER A 258 2.08 -38.42 3.93
CA SER A 258 2.52 -39.67 3.31
C SER A 258 3.99 -39.97 3.59
N VAL A 259 4.92 -39.01 3.52
CA VAL A 259 6.33 -39.23 3.82
C VAL A 259 6.59 -39.52 5.31
N PHE A 260 5.84 -38.83 6.19
CA PHE A 260 5.95 -39.00 7.63
C PHE A 260 5.33 -40.32 8.14
N THR A 261 4.61 -41.07 7.30
CA THR A 261 4.13 -42.43 7.61
C THR A 261 5.07 -43.53 7.11
N VAL A 262 6.13 -43.20 6.35
CA VAL A 262 7.12 -44.15 5.83
C VAL A 262 8.05 -44.57 6.96
N PRO A 263 8.15 -45.90 7.30
CA PRO A 263 8.97 -46.35 8.42
C PRO A 263 10.44 -46.02 8.26
N GLU A 264 11.00 -46.07 7.05
CA GLU A 264 12.39 -45.76 6.75
C GLU A 264 12.68 -44.27 7.04
N PHE A 265 11.80 -43.37 6.64
CA PHE A 265 11.93 -41.95 6.92
C PHE A 265 11.86 -41.68 8.42
N GLN A 266 10.92 -42.32 9.13
CA GLN A 266 10.80 -42.19 10.58
C GLN A 266 12.01 -42.71 11.33
N ALA A 267 12.59 -43.81 10.87
CA ALA A 267 13.78 -44.37 11.47
C ALA A 267 15.02 -43.47 11.35
N GLU A 268 15.11 -42.73 10.25
CA GLU A 268 16.18 -41.73 10.02
C GLU A 268 15.87 -40.40 10.72
N LEU A 269 14.61 -40.07 10.99
CA LEU A 269 14.18 -38.82 11.63
C LEU A 269 14.44 -38.88 13.14
N THR A 270 15.68 -38.84 13.54
CA THR A 270 16.09 -38.80 14.95
C THR A 270 16.55 -37.38 15.34
N PRO A 271 16.63 -37.02 16.64
CA PRO A 271 17.15 -35.73 17.05
C PRO A 271 18.59 -35.45 16.60
N ALA A 272 19.35 -36.50 16.32
CA ALA A 272 20.72 -36.40 15.83
C ALA A 272 20.80 -36.31 14.30
N ALA A 273 19.80 -36.85 13.58
CA ALA A 273 19.78 -36.81 12.13
C ALA A 273 19.26 -35.47 11.64
N ARG A 274 20.05 -34.84 10.78
CA ARG A 274 19.71 -33.50 10.25
C ARG A 274 19.07 -33.65 8.88
N LEU A 275 17.75 -33.48 8.80
CA LEU A 275 17.08 -33.34 7.52
C LEU A 275 17.76 -32.21 6.74
N GLU A 276 18.15 -32.44 5.50
CA GLU A 276 18.75 -31.46 4.61
C GLU A 276 17.70 -30.82 3.69
N TYR A 277 16.96 -31.68 2.99
CA TYR A 277 15.88 -31.22 2.16
C TYR A 277 14.75 -32.25 2.02
N LEU A 278 13.57 -31.75 1.66
CA LEU A 278 12.41 -32.54 1.27
C LEU A 278 11.83 -31.92 -0.01
N ASP A 279 11.86 -32.68 -1.13
CA ASP A 279 11.35 -32.19 -2.41
C ASP A 279 9.97 -32.83 -2.71
N LEU A 280 8.95 -31.99 -2.69
CA LEU A 280 7.55 -32.36 -2.87
C LEU A 280 7.02 -32.09 -4.30
N ARG A 281 7.85 -31.71 -5.27
CA ARG A 281 7.41 -31.30 -6.60
C ARG A 281 6.89 -32.45 -7.49
N PHE A 282 7.37 -33.64 -7.31
CA PHE A 282 7.25 -34.72 -8.29
C PHE A 282 6.10 -35.69 -8.01
N GLY A 283 4.88 -35.35 -8.38
CA GLY A 283 3.72 -36.25 -8.40
C GLY A 283 3.65 -37.25 -7.23
N HIS A 284 3.87 -38.53 -7.48
CA HIS A 284 3.86 -39.58 -6.46
C HIS A 284 5.20 -39.87 -5.82
N LYS A 285 6.26 -39.18 -6.24
CA LYS A 285 7.62 -39.38 -5.70
C LYS A 285 7.98 -38.22 -4.79
N ILE A 286 8.58 -38.54 -3.66
CA ILE A 286 9.11 -37.57 -2.71
C ILE A 286 10.59 -37.89 -2.55
N PHE A 287 11.46 -36.88 -2.74
CA PHE A 287 12.89 -37.04 -2.55
C PHE A 287 13.30 -36.34 -1.27
N TYR A 288 14.08 -36.99 -0.47
CA TYR A 288 14.63 -36.44 0.77
C TYR A 288 16.08 -36.84 0.98
N ARG A 289 16.77 -36.07 1.78
CA ARG A 289 18.12 -36.38 2.19
C ARG A 289 18.37 -35.95 3.63
N PHE A 290 19.03 -36.79 4.39
CA PHE A 290 19.58 -36.44 5.68
C PHE A 290 21.09 -36.17 5.55
N ARG A 291 21.61 -35.26 6.37
CA ARG A 291 23.06 -35.03 6.50
C ARG A 291 23.64 -36.13 7.35
N PRO A 292 24.82 -36.64 6.98
CA PRO A 292 25.56 -37.62 7.81
C PRO A 292 26.00 -37.03 9.16
#